data_5edc55c8d64e58b01f06c5287242c166
#
_entry.id   5edc55c8d64e58b01f06c5287242c166
#
_cell.length_a   1.000
_cell.length_b   1.000
_cell.length_c   1.000
_cell.angle_alpha   90.00
_cell.angle_beta   90.00
_cell.angle_gamma   90.00
#
_symmetry.space_group_name_H-M   'P 1'
#
loop_
_entity.id
_entity.type
_entity.pdbx_description
1 polymer ?
#
loop_
_entity_poly.entity_id
_entity_poly.type
_entity_poly.pdbx_seq_one_letter_code
_entity_poly.pdbx_strand_id
1 'polypeptide(L)'
;MKKIIIACDSYKGCLSSREVNEAIASGVKEWNAEDASPEIKKLDSDASSPKIKKLDSDDAASERRKLSPDDASPEIITLEMSDGGEGMLDAFLAAMKGERVRIHALDALMSWIEAEYGIVDDTAIIEIAQTAGLALIEPEQRNPMKATSWGVGEMIMNAYRRGVRHFIVGLGGSATSDCGIGMLKAMGDDWKKIRQECSFVLASDVTNPLGGENGAAHVFAPQKGADAKMVQMLDDRARKFAEVSSRHFGYDRSEAPGAGAAGGLGYAFLQYFNAEARPGAELLLDEIGFDALIQNADLVITGEGHSDKQTFMGKLPQRILEHVLKCRESDKSHVACSQFSGDCKSPESSFPLVWLVSGGVSDRQVMLDAGFDRVIQITPDSMPLEEAMKPDVARNNIIKVIKNK
;
A
#
# COMPACT_ATOMS: atom_id res chain seq x y z
N MET A 1 -11.96 23.12 1.33
CA MET A 1 -11.31 22.03 0.58
C MET A 1 -12.35 21.42 -0.35
N LYS A 2 -12.00 21.23 -1.64
CA LYS A 2 -12.93 20.71 -2.65
C LYS A 2 -12.63 19.25 -3.02
N LYS A 3 -11.36 18.82 -2.94
CA LYS A 3 -10.93 17.46 -3.30
C LYS A 3 -9.90 16.91 -2.30
N ILE A 4 -10.21 15.75 -1.72
CA ILE A 4 -9.36 15.06 -0.74
C ILE A 4 -9.07 13.65 -1.26
N ILE A 5 -7.80 13.27 -1.27
CA ILE A 5 -7.35 11.94 -1.63
C ILE A 5 -6.86 11.24 -0.36
N ILE A 6 -7.34 10.01 -0.13
CA ILE A 6 -6.96 9.19 1.01
C ILE A 6 -6.32 7.90 0.47
N ALA A 7 -5.05 7.69 0.80
CA ALA A 7 -4.23 6.60 0.30
C ALA A 7 -3.32 6.07 1.42
N CYS A 8 -3.88 5.28 2.33
CA CYS A 8 -3.16 4.70 3.46
C CYS A 8 -2.88 3.22 3.24
N ASP A 9 -1.76 2.75 3.75
CA ASP A 9 -1.48 1.31 3.87
C ASP A 9 -2.36 0.67 4.95
N SER A 10 -2.39 -0.65 4.97
CA SER A 10 -3.03 -1.43 6.02
C SER A 10 -2.35 -1.17 7.38
N TYR A 11 -3.12 -1.17 8.45
CA TYR A 11 -2.58 -1.26 9.81
C TYR A 11 -2.43 -2.75 10.14
N LYS A 12 -1.26 -3.29 9.76
CA LYS A 12 -0.97 -4.74 9.74
C LYS A 12 -1.44 -5.45 11.01
N GLY A 13 -2.23 -6.49 10.84
CA GLY A 13 -2.85 -7.24 11.95
C GLY A 13 -4.02 -6.54 12.65
N CYS A 14 -4.53 -5.41 12.12
CA CYS A 14 -5.62 -4.63 12.71
C CYS A 14 -6.68 -4.25 11.68
N LEU A 15 -6.36 -3.37 10.71
CA LEU A 15 -7.28 -2.88 9.69
C LEU A 15 -6.66 -3.00 8.29
N SER A 16 -7.44 -3.41 7.32
CA SER A 16 -7.07 -3.35 5.89
C SER A 16 -6.92 -1.88 5.43
N SER A 17 -6.23 -1.66 4.31
CA SER A 17 -6.13 -0.33 3.67
C SER A 17 -7.51 0.28 3.42
N ARG A 18 -8.45 -0.51 2.90
CA ARG A 18 -9.85 -0.09 2.71
C ARG A 18 -10.49 0.42 4.00
N GLU A 19 -10.42 -0.35 5.08
CA GLU A 19 -11.03 0.01 6.37
C GLU A 19 -10.41 1.25 6.98
N VAL A 20 -9.09 1.43 6.88
CA VAL A 20 -8.40 2.65 7.30
C VAL A 20 -8.90 3.86 6.50
N ASN A 21 -8.95 3.75 5.18
CA ASN A 21 -9.39 4.83 4.29
C ASN A 21 -10.86 5.19 4.52
N GLU A 22 -11.75 4.21 4.71
CA GLU A 22 -13.16 4.44 5.03
C GLU A 22 -13.35 5.13 6.39
N ALA A 23 -12.55 4.77 7.40
CA ALA A 23 -12.58 5.41 8.71
C ALA A 23 -12.13 6.88 8.62
N ILE A 24 -11.05 7.16 7.88
CA ILE A 24 -10.58 8.53 7.63
C ILE A 24 -11.64 9.32 6.86
N ALA A 25 -12.21 8.75 5.80
CA ALA A 25 -13.27 9.40 5.01
C ALA A 25 -14.50 9.75 5.87
N SER A 26 -14.86 8.87 6.81
CA SER A 26 -15.95 9.10 7.77
C SER A 26 -15.63 10.29 8.70
N GLY A 27 -14.42 10.34 9.25
CA GLY A 27 -13.94 11.45 10.07
C GLY A 27 -13.92 12.79 9.32
N VAL A 28 -13.50 12.79 8.05
CA VAL A 28 -13.50 13.98 7.18
C VAL A 28 -14.92 14.48 6.92
N LYS A 29 -15.88 13.60 6.69
CA LYS A 29 -17.29 13.96 6.50
C LYS A 29 -17.88 14.61 7.75
N GLU A 30 -17.57 14.08 8.94
CA GLU A 30 -18.01 14.64 10.21
C GLU A 30 -17.34 15.99 10.51
N TRP A 31 -16.05 16.15 10.21
CA TRP A 31 -15.33 17.42 10.34
C TRP A 31 -15.99 18.52 9.51
N ASN A 32 -16.27 18.29 8.23
CA ASN A 32 -16.91 19.29 7.37
C ASN A 32 -18.36 19.61 7.78
N ALA A 33 -19.07 18.66 8.40
CA ALA A 33 -20.43 18.91 8.89
C ALA A 33 -20.46 19.85 10.12
N GLU A 34 -19.43 19.85 10.97
CA GLU A 34 -19.31 20.75 12.11
C GLU A 34 -18.90 22.16 11.70
N ASP A 35 -18.05 22.33 10.69
CA ASP A 35 -17.68 23.64 10.14
C ASP A 35 -18.83 24.33 9.39
N ALA A 36 -19.77 23.54 8.86
CA ALA A 36 -20.98 24.04 8.22
C ALA A 36 -22.07 24.56 9.21
N SER A 37 -21.83 24.49 10.52
CA SER A 37 -22.77 24.95 11.57
C SER A 37 -22.20 26.08 12.43
N PRO A 38 -22.20 27.34 11.96
CA PRO A 38 -21.64 28.47 12.74
C PRO A 38 -22.64 29.19 13.63
N GLU A 39 -23.71 28.57 14.12
CA GLU A 39 -24.64 29.23 15.03
C GLU A 39 -25.21 28.28 16.09
N ILE A 40 -24.45 27.89 17.14
CA ILE A 40 -24.96 27.57 18.50
C ILE A 40 -23.79 27.58 19.52
N LYS A 41 -22.99 28.63 19.59
CA LYS A 41 -22.06 28.82 20.71
C LYS A 41 -21.94 30.30 21.10
N LYS A 42 -23.08 30.97 21.35
CA LYS A 42 -23.13 32.24 22.09
C LYS A 42 -24.51 32.42 22.72
N LEU A 43 -24.76 31.71 23.81
CA LEU A 43 -25.82 32.05 24.76
C LEU A 43 -25.64 31.21 26.02
N ASP A 44 -24.60 31.52 26.81
CA ASP A 44 -24.57 31.25 28.24
C ASP A 44 -23.41 32.04 28.87
N SER A 45 -23.55 33.34 28.94
CA SER A 45 -22.98 34.18 30.00
C SER A 45 -23.57 35.58 29.82
N ASP A 46 -24.70 35.85 30.45
CA ASP A 46 -24.95 36.98 31.33
C ASP A 46 -26.46 37.06 31.69
N ALA A 47 -26.71 36.69 32.92
CA ALA A 47 -28.00 36.93 33.56
C ALA A 47 -28.16 38.40 33.90
N SER A 48 -29.09 39.08 33.24
CA SER A 48 -29.89 40.14 33.86
C SER A 48 -31.07 40.49 32.94
N SER A 49 -32.27 40.09 33.33
CA SER A 49 -33.56 40.58 32.82
C SER A 49 -33.71 42.05 33.17
N PRO A 50 -34.69 42.87 32.65
CA PRO A 50 -35.96 42.50 32.02
C PRO A 50 -36.45 43.43 30.89
N LYS A 51 -37.42 43.02 30.13
CA LYS A 51 -38.70 43.67 29.80
C LYS A 51 -39.31 43.26 28.48
N ILE A 52 -40.44 42.63 28.61
CA ILE A 52 -41.42 42.28 27.59
C ILE A 52 -41.85 43.48 26.79
N LYS A 53 -41.82 43.45 25.46
CA LYS A 53 -42.75 44.09 24.56
C LYS A 53 -43.19 43.13 23.49
N LYS A 54 -44.49 42.80 23.50
CA LYS A 54 -45.22 42.17 22.40
C LYS A 54 -45.12 43.06 21.17
N LEU A 55 -44.79 42.44 20.03
CA LEU A 55 -45.24 42.90 18.72
C LEU A 55 -45.56 41.66 17.84
N ASP A 56 -46.61 41.91 17.05
CA ASP A 56 -47.47 40.95 16.39
C ASP A 56 -46.83 40.04 15.33
N SER A 57 -47.55 38.95 15.16
CA SER A 57 -47.45 37.93 14.11
C SER A 57 -47.49 38.50 12.69
N ASP A 58 -46.93 37.68 11.81
CA ASP A 58 -47.00 37.65 10.34
C ASP A 58 -45.75 38.20 9.63
N ASP A 59 -44.84 37.31 9.42
CA ASP A 59 -44.03 37.13 8.19
C ASP A 59 -42.80 36.19 8.45
N ALA A 60 -43.07 34.92 8.67
CA ALA A 60 -42.05 33.91 8.72
C ALA A 60 -42.35 32.84 7.66
N ALA A 61 -42.35 33.26 6.40
CA ALA A 61 -42.41 32.33 5.29
C ALA A 61 -41.15 32.52 4.39
N SER A 62 -40.31 31.50 4.40
CA SER A 62 -39.37 31.19 3.32
C SER A 62 -38.27 32.19 2.97
N GLU A 63 -37.25 32.30 3.79
CA GLU A 63 -35.90 32.39 3.25
C GLU A 63 -35.18 31.03 3.45
N ARG A 64 -35.50 30.07 2.61
CA ARG A 64 -34.57 28.98 2.32
C ARG A 64 -33.34 29.64 1.70
N ARG A 65 -32.28 29.83 2.51
CA ARG A 65 -30.97 30.19 2.02
C ARG A 65 -30.59 29.19 0.95
N LYS A 66 -30.56 29.63 -0.32
CA LYS A 66 -29.93 28.84 -1.41
C LYS A 66 -28.49 28.68 -0.99
N LEU A 67 -28.08 27.43 -0.70
CA LEU A 67 -26.70 27.05 -0.55
C LEU A 67 -25.94 27.63 -1.74
N SER A 68 -24.89 28.39 -1.49
CA SER A 68 -24.02 28.88 -2.55
C SER A 68 -23.31 27.68 -3.17
N PRO A 69 -22.87 27.74 -4.46
CA PRO A 69 -22.10 26.67 -5.07
C PRO A 69 -20.79 26.31 -4.34
N ASP A 70 -20.38 27.14 -3.37
CA ASP A 70 -19.18 26.93 -2.53
C ASP A 70 -19.41 26.05 -1.28
N ASP A 71 -20.66 25.69 -0.97
CA ASP A 71 -21.03 24.83 0.17
C ASP A 71 -21.13 23.33 -0.18
N ALA A 72 -20.57 22.90 -1.32
CA ALA A 72 -20.54 21.50 -1.70
C ALA A 72 -19.57 20.71 -0.78
N SER A 73 -20.04 19.57 -0.25
CA SER A 73 -19.17 18.62 0.46
C SER A 73 -17.96 18.26 -0.42
N PRO A 74 -16.76 18.10 0.16
CA PRO A 74 -15.58 17.78 -0.62
C PRO A 74 -15.73 16.45 -1.37
N GLU A 75 -15.18 16.38 -2.56
CA GLU A 75 -14.95 15.13 -3.26
C GLU A 75 -13.90 14.33 -2.50
N ILE A 76 -14.26 13.16 -2.00
CA ILE A 76 -13.35 12.28 -1.26
C ILE A 76 -13.06 11.06 -2.15
N ILE A 77 -11.80 10.87 -2.53
CA ILE A 77 -11.31 9.72 -3.29
C ILE A 77 -10.50 8.85 -2.33
N THR A 78 -10.91 7.61 -2.16
CA THR A 78 -10.18 6.60 -1.38
C THR A 78 -9.46 5.66 -2.32
N LEU A 79 -8.16 5.44 -2.10
CA LEU A 79 -7.32 4.55 -2.88
C LEU A 79 -6.82 3.43 -1.97
N GLU A 80 -7.21 2.20 -2.26
CA GLU A 80 -6.65 1.04 -1.57
C GLU A 80 -5.19 0.88 -1.98
N MET A 81 -4.30 0.76 -0.99
CA MET A 81 -2.86 0.77 -1.20
C MET A 81 -2.22 -0.49 -0.60
N SER A 82 -1.09 -0.91 -1.18
CA SER A 82 -0.27 -2.00 -0.67
C SER A 82 1.19 -1.80 -1.07
N ASP A 83 2.10 -2.28 -0.24
CA ASP A 83 3.55 -2.27 -0.46
C ASP A 83 4.05 -3.48 -1.29
N GLY A 84 3.16 -4.23 -1.95
CA GLY A 84 3.49 -5.48 -2.67
C GLY A 84 3.36 -6.74 -1.83
N GLY A 85 2.83 -6.62 -0.61
CA GLY A 85 2.46 -7.72 0.26
C GLY A 85 0.97 -8.07 0.19
N GLU A 86 0.41 -8.42 1.34
CA GLU A 86 -1.01 -8.72 1.50
C GLU A 86 -1.90 -7.53 1.10
N GLY A 87 -2.97 -7.81 0.35
CA GLY A 87 -3.91 -6.80 -0.14
C GLY A 87 -3.50 -6.13 -1.46
N MET A 88 -2.38 -6.52 -2.06
CA MET A 88 -1.97 -6.00 -3.36
C MET A 88 -2.99 -6.34 -4.45
N LEU A 89 -3.49 -7.57 -4.47
CA LEU A 89 -4.51 -8.03 -5.43
C LEU A 89 -5.77 -7.17 -5.34
N ASP A 90 -6.25 -6.91 -4.13
CA ASP A 90 -7.45 -6.09 -3.90
C ASP A 90 -7.23 -4.66 -4.37
N ALA A 91 -6.07 -4.07 -4.04
CA ALA A 91 -5.72 -2.71 -4.43
C ALA A 91 -5.65 -2.54 -5.96
N PHE A 92 -4.98 -3.46 -6.67
CA PHE A 92 -4.91 -3.42 -8.14
C PHE A 92 -6.28 -3.62 -8.79
N LEU A 93 -7.09 -4.58 -8.33
CA LEU A 93 -8.41 -4.82 -8.89
C LEU A 93 -9.39 -3.67 -8.62
N ALA A 94 -9.29 -3.02 -7.47
CA ALA A 94 -10.08 -1.83 -7.16
C ALA A 94 -9.71 -0.65 -8.08
N ALA A 95 -8.41 -0.48 -8.35
CA ALA A 95 -7.90 0.60 -9.19
C ALA A 95 -8.18 0.38 -10.69
N MET A 96 -7.99 -0.83 -11.21
CA MET A 96 -7.95 -1.14 -12.64
C MET A 96 -9.20 -1.86 -13.17
N LYS A 97 -10.21 -2.14 -12.34
CA LYS A 97 -11.47 -2.83 -12.71
C LYS A 97 -11.26 -4.19 -13.39
N GLY A 98 -10.30 -4.96 -12.88
CA GLY A 98 -10.03 -6.30 -13.36
C GLY A 98 -10.99 -7.37 -12.84
N GLU A 99 -10.83 -8.59 -13.32
CA GLU A 99 -11.56 -9.77 -12.85
C GLU A 99 -10.71 -10.58 -11.85
N ARG A 100 -11.39 -11.18 -10.86
CA ARG A 100 -10.79 -12.12 -9.91
C ARG A 100 -10.96 -13.54 -10.40
N VAL A 101 -9.87 -14.28 -10.51
CA VAL A 101 -9.83 -15.67 -10.97
C VAL A 101 -9.54 -16.58 -9.78
N ARG A 102 -10.42 -17.57 -9.55
CA ARG A 102 -10.23 -18.62 -8.54
C ARG A 102 -9.74 -19.89 -9.19
N ILE A 103 -8.77 -20.53 -8.55
CA ILE A 103 -8.22 -21.81 -8.98
C ILE A 103 -8.01 -22.75 -7.79
N HIS A 104 -8.00 -24.03 -8.04
CA HIS A 104 -7.44 -24.99 -7.09
C HIS A 104 -5.94 -25.13 -7.37
N ALA A 105 -5.12 -24.93 -6.34
CA ALA A 105 -3.66 -25.02 -6.41
C ALA A 105 -3.12 -25.69 -5.14
N LEU A 106 -1.84 -26.06 -5.17
CA LEU A 106 -1.16 -26.61 -4.01
C LEU A 106 -0.56 -25.49 -3.15
N ASP A 107 -0.74 -25.57 -1.84
CA ASP A 107 -0.06 -24.69 -0.90
C ASP A 107 1.43 -25.05 -0.75
N ALA A 108 2.15 -24.31 0.12
CA ALA A 108 3.55 -24.52 0.38
C ALA A 108 3.88 -25.88 1.03
N LEU A 109 2.90 -26.58 1.60
CA LEU A 109 3.02 -27.93 2.18
C LEU A 109 2.42 -29.01 1.28
N MET A 110 2.10 -28.68 0.02
CA MET A 110 1.52 -29.58 -0.98
C MET A 110 0.09 -30.06 -0.63
N SER A 111 -0.68 -29.25 0.08
CA SER A 111 -2.12 -29.46 0.33
C SER A 111 -2.94 -28.69 -0.69
N TRP A 112 -4.07 -29.26 -1.13
CA TRP A 112 -4.98 -28.57 -2.05
C TRP A 112 -5.71 -27.44 -1.34
N ILE A 113 -5.68 -26.26 -1.94
CA ILE A 113 -6.38 -25.05 -1.48
C ILE A 113 -7.06 -24.34 -2.64
N GLU A 114 -7.99 -23.46 -2.35
CA GLU A 114 -8.48 -22.45 -3.27
C GLU A 114 -7.58 -21.23 -3.19
N ALA A 115 -7.07 -20.76 -4.33
CA ALA A 115 -6.22 -19.59 -4.45
C ALA A 115 -6.78 -18.63 -5.49
N GLU A 116 -6.46 -17.35 -5.36
CA GLU A 116 -6.97 -16.31 -6.24
C GLU A 116 -5.83 -15.49 -6.86
N TYR A 117 -6.08 -14.97 -8.07
CA TYR A 117 -5.27 -13.94 -8.70
C TYR A 117 -6.16 -13.03 -9.55
N GLY A 118 -5.67 -11.85 -9.94
CA GLY A 118 -6.40 -10.91 -10.77
C GLY A 118 -5.99 -10.96 -12.23
N ILE A 119 -6.90 -10.61 -13.13
CA ILE A 119 -6.58 -10.30 -14.52
C ILE A 119 -7.13 -8.92 -14.84
N VAL A 120 -6.26 -8.06 -15.36
CA VAL A 120 -6.60 -6.74 -15.90
C VAL A 120 -6.06 -6.71 -17.31
N ASP A 121 -6.93 -6.65 -18.31
CA ASP A 121 -6.58 -6.78 -19.74
C ASP A 121 -5.74 -8.05 -20.00
N ASP A 122 -4.45 -7.92 -20.36
CA ASP A 122 -3.52 -9.03 -20.60
C ASP A 122 -2.49 -9.20 -19.44
N THR A 123 -2.72 -8.55 -18.30
CA THR A 123 -1.84 -8.55 -17.12
C THR A 123 -2.44 -9.36 -15.98
N ALA A 124 -1.69 -10.31 -15.45
CA ALA A 124 -2.05 -11.02 -14.21
C ALA A 124 -1.41 -10.35 -12.99
N ILE A 125 -2.21 -10.16 -11.95
CA ILE A 125 -1.79 -9.68 -10.64
C ILE A 125 -1.77 -10.88 -9.70
N ILE A 126 -0.59 -11.30 -9.28
CA ILE A 126 -0.38 -12.51 -8.47
C ILE A 126 0.27 -12.16 -7.15
N GLU A 127 -0.38 -12.47 -6.04
CA GLU A 127 0.25 -12.52 -4.72
C GLU A 127 0.75 -13.95 -4.47
N ILE A 128 2.04 -14.13 -4.29
CA ILE A 128 2.58 -15.47 -3.98
C ILE A 128 2.03 -16.03 -2.67
N ALA A 129 1.62 -15.16 -1.75
CA ALA A 129 1.04 -15.54 -0.47
C ALA A 129 -0.28 -16.32 -0.60
N GLN A 130 -0.96 -16.25 -1.73
CA GLN A 130 -2.16 -17.03 -2.01
C GLN A 130 -1.91 -18.55 -2.00
N THR A 131 -0.68 -18.99 -2.34
CA THR A 131 -0.31 -20.41 -2.35
C THR A 131 0.93 -20.69 -1.50
N ALA A 132 1.86 -19.74 -1.39
CA ALA A 132 3.11 -19.90 -0.68
C ALA A 132 3.19 -19.00 0.57
N GLY A 133 2.03 -18.61 1.13
CA GLY A 133 1.90 -17.68 2.24
C GLY A 133 2.26 -18.30 3.60
N LEU A 134 2.95 -17.52 4.44
CA LEU A 134 3.26 -17.89 5.82
C LEU A 134 2.00 -17.95 6.70
N ALA A 135 1.01 -17.11 6.41
CA ALA A 135 -0.27 -17.08 7.09
C ALA A 135 -1.14 -18.34 6.85
N LEU A 136 -0.87 -19.10 5.78
CA LEU A 136 -1.54 -20.37 5.49
C LEU A 136 -1.03 -21.54 6.33
N ILE A 137 0.07 -21.35 7.07
CA ILE A 137 0.77 -22.42 7.80
C ILE A 137 0.75 -22.12 9.28
N GLU A 138 0.18 -23.05 10.05
CA GLU A 138 0.20 -22.99 11.51
C GLU A 138 1.65 -22.89 12.03
N PRO A 139 1.93 -22.10 13.08
CA PRO A 139 3.28 -21.85 13.57
C PRO A 139 4.09 -23.13 13.82
N GLU A 140 3.43 -24.19 14.32
CA GLU A 140 4.05 -25.47 14.64
C GLU A 140 4.43 -26.29 13.40
N GLN A 141 3.82 -26.00 12.26
CA GLN A 141 4.06 -26.68 10.99
C GLN A 141 5.07 -25.95 10.09
N ARG A 142 5.48 -24.73 10.50
CA ARG A 142 6.41 -23.91 9.70
C ARG A 142 7.76 -24.58 9.59
N ASN A 143 8.16 -24.86 8.34
CA ASN A 143 9.46 -25.46 8.05
C ASN A 143 9.92 -25.06 6.64
N PRO A 144 10.81 -24.04 6.51
CA PRO A 144 11.25 -23.57 5.20
C PRO A 144 12.13 -24.55 4.43
N MET A 145 12.59 -25.63 5.08
CA MET A 145 13.30 -26.72 4.40
C MET A 145 12.37 -27.62 3.57
N LYS A 146 11.06 -27.63 3.88
CA LYS A 146 10.03 -28.44 3.26
C LYS A 146 9.07 -27.62 2.39
N ALA A 147 8.85 -26.36 2.76
CA ALA A 147 7.94 -25.47 2.06
C ALA A 147 8.41 -25.25 0.62
N THR A 148 7.46 -25.27 -0.31
CA THR A 148 7.70 -25.18 -1.75
C THR A 148 6.88 -24.06 -2.40
N SER A 149 7.44 -23.44 -3.44
CA SER A 149 6.79 -22.45 -4.29
C SER A 149 5.98 -23.07 -5.45
N TRP A 150 5.62 -24.35 -5.38
CA TRP A 150 4.94 -25.09 -6.46
C TRP A 150 3.66 -24.40 -6.92
N GLY A 151 2.77 -24.03 -5.99
CA GLY A 151 1.49 -23.40 -6.32
C GLY A 151 1.61 -22.04 -7.02
N VAL A 152 2.72 -21.31 -6.77
CA VAL A 152 3.02 -20.09 -7.54
C VAL A 152 3.18 -20.41 -9.02
N GLY A 153 3.87 -21.50 -9.34
CA GLY A 153 3.99 -22.00 -10.72
C GLY A 153 2.64 -22.39 -11.32
N GLU A 154 1.74 -22.99 -10.53
CA GLU A 154 0.40 -23.35 -10.98
C GLU A 154 -0.45 -22.10 -11.29
N MET A 155 -0.38 -21.06 -10.47
CA MET A 155 -1.06 -19.77 -10.75
C MET A 155 -0.56 -19.15 -12.05
N ILE A 156 0.75 -19.04 -12.24
CA ILE A 156 1.35 -18.49 -13.47
C ILE A 156 0.95 -19.32 -14.69
N MET A 157 1.00 -20.65 -14.61
CA MET A 157 0.60 -21.55 -15.70
C MET A 157 -0.88 -21.41 -16.05
N ASN A 158 -1.75 -21.23 -15.04
CA ASN A 158 -3.17 -21.01 -15.27
C ASN A 158 -3.42 -19.70 -16.01
N ALA A 159 -2.80 -18.59 -15.57
CA ALA A 159 -2.90 -17.28 -16.23
C ALA A 159 -2.32 -17.31 -17.65
N TYR A 160 -1.15 -17.92 -17.85
CA TYR A 160 -0.52 -18.08 -19.16
C TYR A 160 -1.42 -18.83 -20.14
N ARG A 161 -2.06 -19.93 -19.73
CA ARG A 161 -3.01 -20.72 -20.56
C ARG A 161 -4.29 -19.93 -20.89
N ARG A 162 -4.65 -18.92 -20.09
CA ARG A 162 -5.74 -17.99 -20.38
C ARG A 162 -5.35 -16.88 -21.35
N GLY A 163 -4.10 -16.82 -21.80
CA GLY A 163 -3.61 -15.85 -22.78
C GLY A 163 -2.87 -14.66 -22.17
N VAL A 164 -2.73 -14.60 -20.82
CA VAL A 164 -1.96 -13.55 -20.15
C VAL A 164 -0.48 -13.62 -20.54
N ARG A 165 0.12 -12.44 -20.74
CA ARG A 165 1.55 -12.32 -21.11
C ARG A 165 2.33 -11.36 -20.21
N HIS A 166 1.64 -10.52 -19.44
CA HIS A 166 2.24 -9.61 -18.48
C HIS A 166 1.88 -10.04 -17.05
N PHE A 167 2.85 -10.00 -16.15
CA PHE A 167 2.68 -10.45 -14.78
C PHE A 167 3.22 -9.43 -13.80
N ILE A 168 2.40 -8.99 -12.84
CA ILE A 168 2.82 -8.28 -11.65
C ILE A 168 2.75 -9.26 -10.50
N VAL A 169 3.89 -9.53 -9.85
CA VAL A 169 4.00 -10.55 -8.82
C VAL A 169 4.43 -9.94 -7.50
N GLY A 170 3.54 -9.94 -6.52
CA GLY A 170 3.82 -9.53 -5.14
C GLY A 170 4.57 -10.63 -4.40
N LEU A 171 5.76 -10.31 -3.86
CA LEU A 171 6.64 -11.26 -3.18
C LEU A 171 6.49 -11.27 -1.65
N GLY A 172 5.56 -10.49 -1.09
CA GLY A 172 5.32 -10.40 0.35
C GLY A 172 4.76 -11.68 0.97
N GLY A 173 4.92 -11.84 2.29
CA GLY A 173 4.25 -12.87 3.08
C GLY A 173 4.68 -14.31 2.86
N SER A 174 5.81 -14.62 2.21
CA SER A 174 6.22 -15.98 1.84
C SER A 174 6.60 -16.90 3.00
N ALA A 175 6.23 -18.18 2.90
CA ALA A 175 6.67 -19.26 3.77
C ALA A 175 7.90 -20.02 3.25
N THR A 176 8.23 -19.86 1.97
CA THR A 176 9.20 -20.70 1.24
C THR A 176 10.63 -20.18 1.32
N SER A 177 11.60 -21.09 1.15
CA SER A 177 13.03 -20.80 0.98
C SER A 177 13.65 -21.79 -0.01
N ASP A 178 12.91 -22.08 -1.09
CA ASP A 178 13.29 -23.05 -2.13
C ASP A 178 13.89 -22.40 -3.38
N CYS A 179 14.17 -21.09 -3.34
CA CYS A 179 14.72 -20.31 -4.46
C CYS A 179 13.86 -20.40 -5.74
N GLY A 180 12.54 -20.63 -5.61
CA GLY A 180 11.64 -20.76 -6.74
C GLY A 180 11.74 -22.09 -7.50
N ILE A 181 12.48 -23.06 -6.96
CA ILE A 181 12.63 -24.38 -7.60
C ILE A 181 11.28 -25.08 -7.74
N GLY A 182 10.40 -24.96 -6.75
CA GLY A 182 9.04 -25.50 -6.83
C GLY A 182 8.25 -24.90 -7.98
N MET A 183 8.27 -23.59 -8.11
CA MET A 183 7.63 -22.85 -9.21
C MET A 183 8.13 -23.33 -10.59
N LEU A 184 9.44 -23.40 -10.77
CA LEU A 184 10.03 -23.88 -12.04
C LEU A 184 9.66 -25.33 -12.34
N LYS A 185 9.58 -26.20 -11.33
CA LYS A 185 9.15 -27.59 -11.49
C LYS A 185 7.68 -27.71 -11.87
N ALA A 186 6.81 -26.88 -11.29
CA ALA A 186 5.39 -26.85 -11.65
C ALA A 186 5.17 -26.41 -13.11
N MET A 187 6.01 -25.51 -13.61
CA MET A 187 5.98 -25.09 -15.03
C MET A 187 6.55 -26.14 -15.98
N GLY A 188 7.37 -27.06 -15.49
CA GLY A 188 8.07 -28.03 -16.35
C GLY A 188 8.88 -27.35 -17.45
N ASP A 189 8.84 -27.86 -18.68
CA ASP A 189 9.58 -27.29 -19.83
C ASP A 189 8.92 -25.99 -20.37
N ASP A 190 7.69 -25.70 -19.98
CA ASP A 190 6.97 -24.50 -20.45
C ASP A 190 7.61 -23.20 -19.93
N TRP A 191 8.42 -23.24 -18.86
CA TRP A 191 9.14 -22.05 -18.38
C TRP A 191 9.99 -21.38 -19.47
N LYS A 192 10.50 -22.16 -20.45
CA LYS A 192 11.31 -21.64 -21.57
C LYS A 192 10.48 -20.78 -22.50
N LYS A 193 9.23 -21.21 -22.78
CA LYS A 193 8.28 -20.44 -23.59
C LYS A 193 7.81 -19.19 -22.85
N ILE A 194 7.46 -19.34 -21.56
CA ILE A 194 7.03 -18.23 -20.70
C ILE A 194 8.12 -17.15 -20.63
N ARG A 195 9.41 -17.55 -20.51
CA ARG A 195 10.55 -16.63 -20.57
C ARG A 195 10.58 -15.80 -21.86
N GLN A 196 10.21 -16.38 -22.98
CA GLN A 196 10.26 -15.72 -24.30
C GLN A 196 9.03 -14.88 -24.60
N GLU A 197 7.89 -15.30 -24.12
CA GLU A 197 6.59 -14.73 -24.48
C GLU A 197 6.03 -13.78 -23.43
N CYS A 198 6.55 -13.81 -22.19
CA CYS A 198 5.98 -13.07 -21.06
C CYS A 198 6.98 -12.09 -20.44
N SER A 199 6.44 -11.04 -19.84
CA SER A 199 7.16 -10.10 -18.98
C SER A 199 6.72 -10.24 -17.53
N PHE A 200 7.64 -10.00 -16.60
CA PHE A 200 7.40 -10.08 -15.16
C PHE A 200 7.92 -8.83 -14.47
N VAL A 201 7.07 -8.22 -13.66
CA VAL A 201 7.44 -7.16 -12.72
C VAL A 201 7.19 -7.67 -11.30
N LEU A 202 8.20 -7.57 -10.45
CA LEU A 202 8.14 -8.01 -9.07
C LEU A 202 7.83 -6.82 -8.18
N ALA A 203 6.70 -6.85 -7.50
CA ALA A 203 6.34 -5.87 -6.49
C ALA A 203 7.02 -6.25 -5.16
N SER A 204 8.13 -5.58 -4.84
CA SER A 204 8.91 -5.87 -3.64
C SER A 204 9.85 -4.72 -3.29
N ASP A 205 9.87 -4.33 -2.02
CA ASP A 205 10.80 -3.36 -1.45
C ASP A 205 12.08 -4.00 -0.87
N VAL A 206 12.18 -5.34 -0.97
CA VAL A 206 13.33 -6.10 -0.51
C VAL A 206 14.51 -5.94 -1.48
N THR A 207 15.66 -5.52 -0.97
CA THR A 207 16.90 -5.34 -1.76
C THR A 207 17.96 -6.41 -1.45
N ASN A 208 17.70 -7.32 -0.54
CA ASN A 208 18.63 -8.36 -0.10
C ASN A 208 19.07 -9.26 -1.26
N PRO A 209 20.37 -9.66 -1.33
CA PRO A 209 20.86 -10.65 -2.27
C PRO A 209 20.34 -12.05 -1.95
N LEU A 210 20.57 -13.01 -2.82
CA LEU A 210 20.14 -14.39 -2.61
C LEU A 210 20.87 -15.06 -1.45
N GLY A 211 22.18 -14.93 -1.38
CA GLY A 211 23.03 -15.64 -0.39
C GLY A 211 23.84 -14.71 0.49
N GLY A 212 24.49 -15.28 1.53
CA GLY A 212 25.33 -14.58 2.47
C GLY A 212 24.62 -14.06 3.70
N GLU A 213 25.35 -13.34 4.57
CA GLU A 213 24.84 -12.86 5.85
C GLU A 213 23.60 -11.95 5.69
N ASN A 214 23.54 -11.20 4.60
CA ASN A 214 22.40 -10.35 4.25
C ASN A 214 21.43 -11.03 3.26
N GLY A 215 21.63 -12.32 2.98
CA GLY A 215 20.86 -13.07 2.00
C GLY A 215 19.54 -13.63 2.52
N ALA A 216 18.78 -14.23 1.61
CA ALA A 216 17.44 -14.77 1.86
C ALA A 216 17.35 -15.65 3.09
N ALA A 217 18.29 -16.58 3.28
CA ALA A 217 18.26 -17.55 4.36
C ALA A 217 18.51 -16.89 5.72
N HIS A 218 19.56 -16.08 5.83
CA HIS A 218 19.95 -15.47 7.10
C HIS A 218 18.93 -14.45 7.60
N VAL A 219 18.37 -13.63 6.69
CA VAL A 219 17.47 -12.55 7.07
C VAL A 219 16.03 -13.04 7.25
N PHE A 220 15.54 -13.94 6.40
CA PHE A 220 14.10 -14.24 6.35
C PHE A 220 13.72 -15.66 6.79
N ALA A 221 14.63 -16.64 6.82
CA ALA A 221 14.25 -18.01 7.16
C ALA A 221 13.92 -18.21 8.66
N PRO A 222 14.50 -17.47 9.64
CA PRO A 222 14.15 -17.64 11.04
C PRO A 222 12.67 -17.42 11.33
N GLN A 223 12.05 -16.38 10.77
CA GLN A 223 10.60 -16.12 10.95
C GLN A 223 9.71 -17.20 10.32
N LYS A 224 10.26 -18.02 9.41
CA LYS A 224 9.59 -19.15 8.75
C LYS A 224 9.82 -20.47 9.51
N GLY A 225 10.44 -20.42 10.68
CA GLY A 225 10.68 -21.58 11.53
C GLY A 225 12.05 -22.25 11.35
N ALA A 226 13.03 -21.58 10.71
CA ALA A 226 14.38 -22.13 10.58
C ALA A 226 15.20 -21.94 11.86
N ASP A 227 15.86 -22.98 12.32
CA ASP A 227 16.96 -22.90 13.28
C ASP A 227 18.27 -22.50 12.58
N ALA A 228 19.32 -22.23 13.35
CA ALA A 228 20.63 -21.82 12.81
C ALA A 228 21.25 -22.83 11.83
N LYS A 229 21.04 -24.13 12.03
CA LYS A 229 21.52 -25.19 11.15
C LYS A 229 20.75 -25.19 9.82
N MET A 230 19.43 -25.00 9.89
CA MET A 230 18.59 -24.89 8.71
C MET A 230 18.96 -23.65 7.90
N VAL A 231 19.21 -22.49 8.54
CA VAL A 231 19.65 -21.27 7.88
C VAL A 231 20.90 -21.52 7.04
N GLN A 232 21.94 -22.14 7.63
CA GLN A 232 23.17 -22.46 6.89
C GLN A 232 22.90 -23.40 5.71
N MET A 233 22.09 -24.45 5.93
CA MET A 233 21.75 -25.40 4.85
C MET A 233 20.97 -24.73 3.70
N LEU A 234 20.10 -23.77 4.02
CA LEU A 234 19.32 -23.02 3.03
C LEU A 234 20.23 -22.06 2.25
N ASP A 235 21.18 -21.37 2.91
CA ASP A 235 22.15 -20.51 2.24
C ASP A 235 23.04 -21.32 1.28
N ASP A 236 23.57 -22.47 1.74
CA ASP A 236 24.38 -23.37 0.90
C ASP A 236 23.61 -23.86 -0.34
N ARG A 237 22.32 -24.21 -0.16
CA ARG A 237 21.44 -24.62 -1.27
C ARG A 237 21.21 -23.48 -2.26
N ALA A 238 20.94 -22.27 -1.75
CA ALA A 238 20.72 -21.09 -2.57
C ALA A 238 21.94 -20.75 -3.42
N ARG A 239 23.14 -20.75 -2.82
CA ARG A 239 24.41 -20.51 -3.53
C ARG A 239 24.67 -21.58 -4.59
N LYS A 240 24.44 -22.86 -4.26
CA LYS A 240 24.61 -23.96 -5.23
C LYS A 240 23.63 -23.86 -6.39
N PHE A 241 22.38 -23.44 -6.11
CA PHE A 241 21.39 -23.23 -7.16
C PHE A 241 21.79 -22.05 -8.07
N ALA A 242 22.28 -20.95 -7.50
CA ALA A 242 22.82 -19.83 -8.27
C ALA A 242 23.99 -20.24 -9.15
N GLU A 243 24.94 -21.01 -8.63
CA GLU A 243 26.09 -21.54 -9.39
C GLU A 243 25.65 -22.38 -10.59
N VAL A 244 24.67 -23.27 -10.41
CA VAL A 244 24.16 -24.10 -11.51
C VAL A 244 23.44 -23.25 -12.55
N SER A 245 22.61 -22.33 -12.08
CA SER A 245 21.82 -21.44 -12.94
C SER A 245 22.73 -20.49 -13.74
N SER A 246 23.75 -19.91 -13.11
CA SER A 246 24.68 -18.99 -13.78
C SER A 246 25.50 -19.71 -14.88
N ARG A 247 25.90 -20.96 -14.67
CA ARG A 247 26.54 -21.76 -15.71
C ARG A 247 25.59 -22.02 -16.90
N HIS A 248 24.30 -22.25 -16.62
CA HIS A 248 23.31 -22.50 -17.67
C HIS A 248 23.06 -21.27 -18.54
N PHE A 249 22.95 -20.09 -17.91
CA PHE A 249 22.58 -18.84 -18.59
C PHE A 249 23.78 -18.01 -19.06
N GLY A 250 24.98 -18.24 -18.52
CA GLY A 250 26.15 -17.42 -18.79
C GLY A 250 26.20 -16.08 -18.04
N TYR A 251 25.28 -15.84 -17.13
CA TYR A 251 25.23 -14.67 -16.25
C TYR A 251 24.63 -15.04 -14.88
N ASP A 252 24.80 -14.19 -13.87
CA ASP A 252 24.34 -14.38 -12.50
C ASP A 252 23.58 -13.16 -11.99
N ARG A 253 22.42 -13.38 -11.39
CA ARG A 253 21.58 -12.37 -10.73
C ARG A 253 21.50 -12.57 -9.21
N SER A 254 22.34 -13.41 -8.61
CA SER A 254 22.26 -13.71 -7.18
C SER A 254 22.52 -12.50 -6.29
N GLU A 255 23.34 -11.55 -6.76
CA GLU A 255 23.63 -10.29 -6.05
C GLU A 255 22.69 -9.14 -6.46
N ALA A 256 21.76 -9.39 -7.38
CA ALA A 256 20.82 -8.34 -7.79
C ALA A 256 19.87 -7.96 -6.65
N PRO A 257 19.52 -6.67 -6.48
CA PRO A 257 18.52 -6.24 -5.52
C PRO A 257 17.22 -7.02 -5.69
N GLY A 258 16.68 -7.56 -4.58
CA GLY A 258 15.47 -8.37 -4.59
C GLY A 258 15.67 -9.85 -4.87
N ALA A 259 16.89 -10.32 -5.19
CA ALA A 259 17.15 -11.75 -5.42
C ALA A 259 16.80 -12.61 -4.18
N GLY A 260 17.00 -12.08 -2.97
CA GLY A 260 16.66 -12.76 -1.72
C GLY A 260 15.18 -12.73 -1.35
N ALA A 261 14.37 -11.91 -2.03
CA ALA A 261 12.95 -11.79 -1.72
C ALA A 261 12.24 -13.14 -1.80
N ALA A 262 11.27 -13.36 -0.91
CA ALA A 262 10.47 -14.58 -0.83
C ALA A 262 11.30 -15.87 -0.79
N GLY A 263 12.41 -15.86 -0.03
CA GLY A 263 13.26 -17.03 0.14
C GLY A 263 13.98 -17.46 -1.15
N GLY A 264 14.36 -16.47 -1.96
CA GLY A 264 15.04 -16.64 -3.25
C GLY A 264 14.10 -16.85 -4.44
N LEU A 265 12.78 -16.75 -4.27
CA LEU A 265 11.86 -16.75 -5.40
C LEU A 265 12.12 -15.54 -6.32
N GLY A 266 12.48 -14.37 -5.74
CA GLY A 266 12.95 -13.21 -6.49
C GLY A 266 14.10 -13.53 -7.43
N TYR A 267 15.10 -14.29 -6.95
CA TYR A 267 16.20 -14.77 -7.82
C TYR A 267 15.70 -15.59 -9.01
N ALA A 268 14.76 -16.53 -8.80
CA ALA A 268 14.22 -17.33 -9.90
C ALA A 268 13.58 -16.44 -10.98
N PHE A 269 12.80 -15.42 -10.59
CA PHE A 269 12.22 -14.50 -11.56
C PHE A 269 13.28 -13.67 -12.29
N LEU A 270 14.26 -13.11 -11.56
CA LEU A 270 15.33 -12.30 -12.14
C LEU A 270 16.23 -13.11 -13.09
N GLN A 271 16.58 -14.34 -12.70
CA GLN A 271 17.51 -15.18 -13.44
C GLN A 271 16.84 -15.90 -14.62
N TYR A 272 15.64 -16.46 -14.41
CA TYR A 272 14.97 -17.31 -15.39
C TYR A 272 14.04 -16.54 -16.31
N PHE A 273 13.45 -15.44 -15.86
CA PHE A 273 12.44 -14.68 -16.64
C PHE A 273 12.85 -13.24 -16.97
N ASN A 274 14.07 -12.81 -16.61
CA ASN A 274 14.53 -11.43 -16.78
C ASN A 274 13.58 -10.42 -16.15
N ALA A 275 12.96 -10.78 -15.04
CA ALA A 275 12.00 -9.91 -14.34
C ALA A 275 12.66 -8.59 -13.92
N GLU A 276 11.85 -7.55 -13.80
CA GLU A 276 12.21 -6.28 -13.19
C GLU A 276 11.66 -6.22 -11.76
N ALA A 277 12.46 -5.81 -10.79
CA ALA A 277 12.00 -5.59 -9.42
C ALA A 277 11.72 -4.09 -9.22
N ARG A 278 10.51 -3.76 -8.75
CA ARG A 278 10.06 -2.40 -8.45
C ARG A 278 9.36 -2.35 -7.09
N PRO A 279 9.44 -1.23 -6.35
CA PRO A 279 8.66 -1.03 -5.15
C PRO A 279 7.15 -1.22 -5.42
N GLY A 280 6.48 -2.00 -4.56
CA GLY A 280 5.06 -2.35 -4.79
C GLY A 280 4.14 -1.13 -4.75
N ALA A 281 4.37 -0.23 -3.82
CA ALA A 281 3.63 1.03 -3.72
C ALA A 281 3.79 1.91 -4.97
N GLU A 282 5.00 2.01 -5.51
CA GLU A 282 5.29 2.80 -6.71
C GLU A 282 4.58 2.24 -7.94
N LEU A 283 4.60 0.90 -8.10
CA LEU A 283 3.87 0.24 -9.19
C LEU A 283 2.39 0.59 -9.15
N LEU A 284 1.78 0.52 -7.98
CA LEU A 284 0.37 0.82 -7.83
C LEU A 284 0.07 2.31 -8.09
N LEU A 285 0.92 3.23 -7.59
CA LEU A 285 0.77 4.66 -7.83
C LEU A 285 0.86 5.01 -9.33
N ASP A 286 1.76 4.37 -10.07
CA ASP A 286 1.88 4.53 -11.52
C ASP A 286 0.61 4.03 -12.24
N GLU A 287 0.13 2.83 -11.91
CA GLU A 287 -1.04 2.22 -12.55
C GLU A 287 -2.34 3.00 -12.31
N ILE A 288 -2.51 3.60 -11.13
CA ILE A 288 -3.67 4.46 -10.86
C ILE A 288 -3.54 5.86 -11.44
N GLY A 289 -2.39 6.23 -12.02
CA GLY A 289 -2.12 7.58 -12.51
C GLY A 289 -2.13 8.63 -11.39
N PHE A 290 -1.51 8.31 -10.24
CA PHE A 290 -1.58 9.11 -9.02
C PHE A 290 -1.17 10.56 -9.22
N ASP A 291 -0.13 10.84 -10.02
CA ASP A 291 0.33 12.20 -10.34
C ASP A 291 -0.78 13.06 -10.97
N ALA A 292 -1.61 12.48 -11.84
CA ALA A 292 -2.75 13.18 -12.42
C ALA A 292 -3.87 13.40 -11.40
N LEU A 293 -4.07 12.48 -10.48
CA LEU A 293 -5.10 12.59 -9.44
C LEU A 293 -4.81 13.72 -8.46
N ILE A 294 -3.52 13.92 -8.08
CA ILE A 294 -3.12 14.92 -7.08
C ILE A 294 -3.06 16.35 -7.62
N GLN A 295 -2.98 16.56 -8.93
CA GLN A 295 -2.85 17.90 -9.54
C GLN A 295 -3.92 18.91 -9.08
N ASN A 296 -5.14 18.46 -8.79
CA ASN A 296 -6.24 19.32 -8.35
C ASN A 296 -6.75 18.94 -6.96
N ALA A 297 -5.94 18.26 -6.16
CA ALA A 297 -6.28 17.92 -4.79
C ALA A 297 -5.91 19.07 -3.84
N ASP A 298 -6.74 19.31 -2.81
CA ASP A 298 -6.42 20.23 -1.73
C ASP A 298 -5.67 19.54 -0.60
N LEU A 299 -5.92 18.23 -0.43
CA LEU A 299 -5.37 17.45 0.66
C LEU A 299 -5.14 16.00 0.20
N VAL A 300 -3.95 15.48 0.50
CA VAL A 300 -3.62 14.06 0.41
C VAL A 300 -3.40 13.53 1.83
N ILE A 301 -4.11 12.48 2.20
CA ILE A 301 -3.93 11.80 3.48
C ILE A 301 -3.33 10.43 3.22
N THR A 302 -2.18 10.15 3.81
CA THR A 302 -1.53 8.85 3.78
C THR A 302 -1.25 8.35 5.20
N GLY A 303 -0.88 7.09 5.35
CA GLY A 303 -0.62 6.53 6.67
C GLY A 303 -0.21 5.07 6.65
N GLU A 304 0.20 4.62 7.83
CA GLU A 304 0.62 3.24 8.11
C GLU A 304 0.39 2.90 9.59
N GLY A 305 0.52 1.63 9.99
CA GLY A 305 0.31 1.20 11.37
C GLY A 305 1.27 1.85 12.37
N HIS A 306 2.55 2.05 12.02
CA HIS A 306 3.55 2.72 12.84
C HIS A 306 4.56 3.47 11.99
N SER A 307 4.74 4.76 12.26
CA SER A 307 5.68 5.62 11.56
C SER A 307 6.90 5.94 12.41
N ASP A 308 8.05 5.62 11.86
CA ASP A 308 9.38 5.85 12.42
C ASP A 308 10.40 6.17 11.30
N LYS A 309 11.69 6.15 11.59
CA LYS A 309 12.74 6.37 10.57
C LYS A 309 12.68 5.39 9.40
N GLN A 310 12.10 4.19 9.59
CA GLN A 310 11.95 3.21 8.52
C GLN A 310 10.87 3.61 7.51
N THR A 311 9.95 4.52 7.87
CA THR A 311 8.97 5.12 6.94
C THR A 311 9.67 5.72 5.73
N PHE A 312 10.89 6.27 5.90
CA PHE A 312 11.72 6.84 4.83
C PHE A 312 12.66 5.83 4.14
N MET A 313 12.40 4.54 4.29
CA MET A 313 13.14 3.48 3.62
C MET A 313 12.34 2.87 2.44
N GLY A 314 11.55 3.70 1.76
CA GLY A 314 10.79 3.31 0.57
C GLY A 314 9.33 2.93 0.81
N LYS A 315 8.81 3.07 2.04
CA LYS A 315 7.42 2.74 2.35
C LYS A 315 6.42 3.69 1.70
N LEU A 316 5.15 3.27 1.62
CA LEU A 316 4.07 4.00 0.97
C LEU A 316 3.96 5.48 1.38
N PRO A 317 4.01 5.88 2.69
CA PRO A 317 3.89 7.29 3.04
C PRO A 317 4.99 8.17 2.45
N GLN A 318 6.23 7.64 2.37
CA GLN A 318 7.33 8.34 1.72
C GLN A 318 7.06 8.52 0.21
N ARG A 319 6.63 7.46 -0.48
CA ARG A 319 6.35 7.52 -1.92
C ARG A 319 5.28 8.57 -2.25
N ILE A 320 4.18 8.55 -1.50
CA ILE A 320 3.12 9.56 -1.66
C ILE A 320 3.65 10.97 -1.43
N LEU A 321 4.46 11.18 -0.38
CA LEU A 321 5.08 12.47 -0.12
C LEU A 321 5.97 12.91 -1.29
N GLU A 322 6.81 12.02 -1.83
CA GLU A 322 7.68 12.29 -2.98
C GLU A 322 6.89 12.74 -4.22
N HIS A 323 5.78 12.07 -4.54
CA HIS A 323 4.88 12.45 -5.65
C HIS A 323 4.30 13.85 -5.44
N VAL A 324 3.81 14.15 -4.23
CA VAL A 324 3.26 15.48 -3.93
C VAL A 324 4.33 16.57 -3.97
N LEU A 325 5.53 16.31 -3.45
CA LEU A 325 6.63 17.27 -3.51
C LEU A 325 7.07 17.56 -4.95
N LYS A 326 7.15 16.53 -5.81
CA LYS A 326 7.41 16.70 -7.26
C LYS A 326 6.33 17.57 -7.92
N CYS A 327 5.06 17.35 -7.58
CA CYS A 327 3.96 18.18 -8.07
C CYS A 327 4.13 19.65 -7.66
N ARG A 328 4.50 19.91 -6.40
CA ARG A 328 4.79 21.26 -5.88
C ARG A 328 5.97 21.95 -6.60
N GLU A 329 6.98 21.19 -7.03
CA GLU A 329 8.17 21.73 -7.74
C GLU A 329 7.88 22.04 -9.21
N SER A 330 7.12 21.20 -9.89
CA SER A 330 6.81 21.38 -11.31
C SER A 330 6.05 22.66 -11.59
N ASP A 331 5.12 23.04 -10.71
CA ASP A 331 4.35 24.29 -10.84
C ASP A 331 5.21 25.54 -10.54
N LYS A 332 6.18 25.47 -9.62
CA LYS A 332 7.10 26.59 -9.39
C LYS A 332 7.89 26.97 -10.63
N SER A 333 8.23 25.99 -11.47
CA SER A 333 8.93 26.22 -12.74
C SER A 333 8.03 26.87 -13.79
N HIS A 334 6.73 26.59 -13.79
CA HIS A 334 5.76 27.24 -14.69
C HIS A 334 5.44 28.68 -14.29
N VAL A 335 5.37 28.98 -12.98
CA VAL A 335 5.17 30.36 -12.46
C VAL A 335 6.37 31.25 -12.78
N ALA A 336 7.60 30.73 -12.69
CA ALA A 336 8.82 31.47 -13.05
C ALA A 336 8.89 31.83 -14.54
N CYS A 337 8.30 31.05 -15.43
CA CYS A 337 8.28 31.30 -16.88
C CYS A 337 7.18 32.29 -17.32
N SER A 338 6.11 32.44 -16.51
CA SER A 338 4.97 33.34 -16.83
C SER A 338 5.17 34.80 -16.40
N GLN A 339 6.24 35.11 -15.66
CA GLN A 339 6.54 36.49 -15.25
C GLN A 339 7.00 37.42 -16.40
N PHE A 340 7.10 36.90 -17.62
CA PHE A 340 7.46 37.69 -18.84
C PHE A 340 6.28 38.16 -19.67
N SER A 341 5.03 37.84 -19.37
CA SER A 341 3.84 38.37 -20.03
C SER A 341 2.94 39.04 -18.99
N GLY A 342 3.04 40.34 -18.89
CA GLY A 342 2.19 41.15 -18.02
C GLY A 342 0.72 41.04 -18.44
N ASP A 343 -0.08 40.42 -17.65
CA ASP A 343 -1.51 40.41 -17.43
C ASP A 343 -1.99 38.96 -17.12
N CYS A 344 -1.62 38.45 -15.97
CA CYS A 344 -2.34 37.33 -15.37
C CYS A 344 -2.40 37.55 -13.86
N LYS A 345 -3.60 37.80 -13.34
CA LYS A 345 -3.90 37.51 -11.94
C LYS A 345 -3.65 36.02 -11.77
N SER A 346 -2.54 35.68 -11.12
CA SER A 346 -2.23 34.28 -10.78
C SER A 346 -3.41 33.73 -9.96
N PRO A 347 -4.04 32.62 -10.36
CA PRO A 347 -4.79 31.81 -9.40
C PRO A 347 -3.77 31.41 -8.33
N GLU A 348 -4.09 31.57 -7.07
CA GLU A 348 -3.34 30.96 -5.97
C GLU A 348 -3.28 29.47 -6.28
N SER A 349 -2.14 28.99 -6.78
CA SER A 349 -1.89 27.58 -7.00
C SER A 349 -1.75 26.95 -5.61
N SER A 350 -2.85 26.47 -5.06
CA SER A 350 -2.86 25.76 -3.81
C SER A 350 -2.38 24.33 -4.11
N PHE A 351 -1.14 24.06 -3.75
CA PHE A 351 -0.61 22.69 -3.76
C PHE A 351 -1.33 21.83 -2.72
N PRO A 352 -1.53 20.53 -2.95
CA PRO A 352 -2.14 19.68 -1.95
C PRO A 352 -1.31 19.66 -0.66
N LEU A 353 -1.98 19.80 0.47
CA LEU A 353 -1.39 19.48 1.77
C LEU A 353 -1.21 17.97 1.88
N VAL A 354 -0.20 17.51 2.64
CA VAL A 354 0.03 16.09 2.91
C VAL A 354 -0.05 15.83 4.41
N TRP A 355 -1.00 14.98 4.81
CA TRP A 355 -1.12 14.53 6.18
C TRP A 355 -0.69 13.08 6.32
N LEU A 356 0.09 12.79 7.36
CA LEU A 356 0.45 11.45 7.79
C LEU A 356 -0.44 11.04 8.98
N VAL A 357 -1.20 9.95 8.82
CA VAL A 357 -2.07 9.38 9.85
C VAL A 357 -1.53 8.00 10.22
N SER A 358 -1.11 7.80 11.45
CA SER A 358 -0.48 6.55 11.88
C SER A 358 -1.03 6.04 13.19
N GLY A 359 -1.02 4.71 13.36
CA GLY A 359 -1.35 4.06 14.61
C GLY A 359 -0.48 4.56 15.76
N GLY A 360 0.84 4.56 15.58
CA GLY A 360 1.84 5.14 16.47
C GLY A 360 2.87 5.97 15.69
N VAL A 361 3.49 6.96 16.35
CA VAL A 361 4.52 7.82 15.77
C VAL A 361 5.68 7.95 16.73
N SER A 362 6.87 7.44 16.35
CA SER A 362 8.08 7.53 17.19
C SER A 362 8.84 8.84 17.01
N ASP A 363 8.96 9.35 15.78
CA ASP A 363 9.81 10.49 15.41
C ASP A 363 9.02 11.57 14.66
N ARG A 364 8.02 12.18 15.36
CA ARG A 364 7.12 13.18 14.76
C ARG A 364 7.86 14.32 14.03
N GLN A 365 8.95 14.85 14.64
CA GLN A 365 9.68 15.98 14.05
C GLN A 365 10.35 15.60 12.74
N VAL A 366 10.90 14.40 12.66
CA VAL A 366 11.52 13.88 11.43
C VAL A 366 10.50 13.82 10.29
N MET A 367 9.24 13.45 10.56
CA MET A 367 8.17 13.42 9.57
C MET A 367 7.82 14.83 9.08
N LEU A 368 7.71 15.81 10.00
CA LEU A 368 7.45 17.21 9.65
C LEU A 368 8.61 17.81 8.83
N ASP A 369 9.85 17.55 9.24
CA ASP A 369 11.04 18.04 8.54
C ASP A 369 11.18 17.44 7.12
N ALA A 370 10.67 16.24 6.91
CA ALA A 370 10.61 15.59 5.59
C ALA A 370 9.60 16.22 4.63
N GLY A 371 8.62 16.98 5.13
CA GLY A 371 7.66 17.72 4.30
C GLY A 371 6.19 17.36 4.51
N PHE A 372 5.84 16.49 5.47
CA PHE A 372 4.44 16.34 5.86
C PHE A 372 3.94 17.60 6.54
N ASP A 373 2.81 18.14 6.05
CA ASP A 373 2.22 19.35 6.62
C ASP A 373 1.58 19.09 8.00
N ARG A 374 1.17 17.84 8.25
CA ARG A 374 0.63 17.39 9.53
C ARG A 374 0.92 15.91 9.78
N VAL A 375 1.24 15.59 11.03
CA VAL A 375 1.45 14.21 11.50
C VAL A 375 0.45 13.91 12.61
N ILE A 376 -0.34 12.87 12.45
CA ILE A 376 -1.46 12.52 13.31
C ILE A 376 -1.28 11.12 13.84
N GLN A 377 -1.13 10.98 15.16
CA GLN A 377 -1.17 9.69 15.84
C GLN A 377 -2.60 9.41 16.28
N ILE A 378 -3.12 8.23 15.94
CA ILE A 378 -4.49 7.84 16.28
C ILE A 378 -4.59 7.15 17.65
N THR A 379 -3.53 6.45 18.08
CA THR A 379 -3.51 5.76 19.38
C THR A 379 -3.10 6.74 20.47
N PRO A 380 -3.93 6.93 21.51
CA PRO A 380 -3.53 7.72 22.67
C PRO A 380 -2.33 7.06 23.38
N ASP A 381 -1.38 7.86 23.89
CA ASP A 381 -0.17 7.36 24.56
C ASP A 381 -0.49 6.48 25.80
N SER A 382 -1.64 6.69 26.42
CA SER A 382 -2.10 5.92 27.57
C SER A 382 -2.78 4.59 27.23
N MET A 383 -3.02 4.30 25.92
CA MET A 383 -3.74 3.12 25.48
C MET A 383 -2.75 1.96 25.26
N PRO A 384 -2.96 0.76 25.90
CA PRO A 384 -2.15 -0.41 25.62
C PRO A 384 -2.23 -0.84 24.14
N LEU A 385 -1.11 -1.34 23.59
CA LEU A 385 -1.05 -1.76 22.18
C LEU A 385 -2.10 -2.86 21.85
N GLU A 386 -2.29 -3.82 22.75
CA GLU A 386 -3.30 -4.89 22.59
C GLU A 386 -4.72 -4.33 22.43
N GLU A 387 -5.06 -3.26 23.14
CA GLU A 387 -6.34 -2.58 23.02
C GLU A 387 -6.41 -1.76 21.72
N ALA A 388 -5.34 -1.04 21.39
CA ALA A 388 -5.23 -0.24 20.18
C ALA A 388 -5.34 -1.06 18.89
N MET A 389 -4.90 -2.33 18.93
CA MET A 389 -4.93 -3.27 17.80
C MET A 389 -6.30 -3.90 17.56
N LYS A 390 -7.31 -3.66 18.40
CA LYS A 390 -8.68 -4.10 18.15
C LYS A 390 -9.29 -3.28 17.01
N PRO A 391 -9.82 -3.91 15.94
CA PRO A 391 -10.31 -3.20 14.76
C PRO A 391 -11.31 -2.09 15.07
N ASP A 392 -12.29 -2.34 15.93
CA ASP A 392 -13.30 -1.33 16.30
C ASP A 392 -12.70 -0.15 17.06
N VAL A 393 -11.71 -0.40 17.93
CA VAL A 393 -11.01 0.64 18.69
C VAL A 393 -10.18 1.51 17.75
N ALA A 394 -9.41 0.89 16.87
CA ALA A 394 -8.60 1.60 15.88
C ALA A 394 -9.47 2.46 14.95
N ARG A 395 -10.55 1.90 14.42
CA ARG A 395 -11.53 2.63 13.57
C ARG A 395 -12.11 3.85 14.28
N ASN A 396 -12.58 3.68 15.52
CA ASN A 396 -13.14 4.79 16.30
C ASN A 396 -12.09 5.85 16.62
N ASN A 397 -10.85 5.47 16.90
CA ASN A 397 -9.76 6.40 17.14
C ASN A 397 -9.46 7.23 15.87
N ILE A 398 -9.42 6.61 14.69
CA ILE A 398 -9.24 7.31 13.41
C ILE A 398 -10.32 8.35 13.22
N ILE A 399 -11.60 7.96 13.29
CA ILE A 399 -12.76 8.87 13.10
C ILE A 399 -12.67 10.04 14.06
N LYS A 400 -12.49 9.76 15.36
CA LYS A 400 -12.42 10.77 16.43
C LYS A 400 -11.29 11.77 16.22
N VAL A 401 -10.11 11.30 15.83
CA VAL A 401 -8.94 12.18 15.70
C VAL A 401 -9.04 13.02 14.42
N ILE A 402 -9.57 12.49 13.33
CA ILE A 402 -9.76 13.22 12.07
C ILE A 402 -10.87 14.25 12.21
N LYS A 403 -12.01 13.92 12.80
CA LYS A 403 -13.12 14.83 13.06
C LYS A 403 -12.70 16.10 13.83
N ASN A 404 -11.75 15.98 14.76
CA ASN A 404 -11.31 17.08 15.63
C ASN A 404 -10.15 17.90 15.03
N LYS A 405 -9.89 17.84 13.72
CA LYS A 405 -8.80 18.56 13.04
C LYS A 405 -9.26 19.77 12.26
#